data_033e050bb57ec53e244613d0d82fd017
#
_entry.id   033e050bb57ec53e244613d0d82fd017
#
_cell.length_a   1.000
_cell.length_b   1.000
_cell.length_c   1.000
_cell.angle_alpha   90.00
_cell.angle_beta   90.00
_cell.angle_gamma   90.00
#
_symmetry.space_group_name_H-M   'P 1'
#
loop_
_entity.id
_entity.type
_entity.pdbx_description
1 polymer ?
#
loop_
_entity_poly.entity_id
_entity_poly.type
_entity_poly.pdbx_seq_one_letter_code
_entity_poly.pdbx_strand_id
1 'polypeptide(L)'
;MNYIFIGNGITSLSTAFRLIQSSANVSKIIIVGKNKRLGSATLAAPAMLNSFCEVEDGLLKNEINLIKFNMSREASDLWPGFIKEISQFKISKNEKKKIDEKLNRGTFLINNASADSLDDLNYEAIINALKKFKEPYDEVKARNIPGYKPSESDRSNRAIYIKNEGWINSSFTLDTLEKTLRKNNRVSFINDNVIELVQNNNKIDYIILESGEKISADKYILASGANVSDLLYKSNIDIKIPRIFYGVGVSLNLTNIDSNLKQCIRTPNRGLACGIYAVPFSNSLDEHKLVLGATNFISTKPIFKSRIIDTQSLLNNLVNQINNDSYKANIDKINVGWRPTSADTYPLIGKTTLLNLIIASGTKRDGFHLAPLISKILVSIIKNEKIDRCYDYFRPERELIKTLSRNDAINKSVSHLLSAAYQHDFNPGLITIKNKLHIQIKEDLERLHDKVGAFDWGIPTEMIDMYRYNHIKY
;
A
#
# COMPACT_ATOMS: atom_id res chain seq x y z
N MET A 1 19.51 -19.73 16.03
CA MET A 1 18.43 -18.87 16.56
C MET A 1 17.10 -19.27 15.96
N ASN A 2 16.06 -19.20 16.78
CA ASN A 2 14.67 -19.43 16.39
C ASN A 2 13.95 -18.09 16.19
N TYR A 3 13.15 -18.00 15.16
CA TYR A 3 12.41 -16.78 14.79
C TYR A 3 10.93 -17.08 14.70
N ILE A 4 10.11 -16.18 15.23
CA ILE A 4 8.66 -16.20 15.01
C ILE A 4 8.28 -14.94 14.20
N PHE A 5 7.64 -15.16 13.05
CA PHE A 5 7.01 -14.11 12.25
C PHE A 5 5.51 -14.08 12.58
N ILE A 6 5.04 -12.95 13.08
CA ILE A 6 3.65 -12.72 13.41
C ILE A 6 2.98 -12.01 12.25
N GLY A 7 2.19 -12.77 11.50
CA GLY A 7 1.64 -12.39 10.21
C GLY A 7 2.24 -13.21 9.06
N ASN A 8 1.45 -13.48 8.03
CA ASN A 8 1.82 -14.25 6.84
C ASN A 8 1.60 -13.49 5.52
N GLY A 9 1.68 -12.17 5.57
CA GLY A 9 1.65 -11.27 4.41
C GLY A 9 2.99 -11.17 3.70
N ILE A 10 3.05 -10.33 2.67
CA ILE A 10 4.23 -10.16 1.82
C ILE A 10 5.49 -9.78 2.62
N THR A 11 5.38 -8.91 3.62
CA THR A 11 6.52 -8.46 4.45
C THR A 11 7.13 -9.62 5.23
N SER A 12 6.30 -10.46 5.87
CA SER A 12 6.77 -11.64 6.59
C SER A 12 7.42 -12.65 5.66
N LEU A 13 6.73 -13.03 4.56
CA LEU A 13 7.21 -14.07 3.66
C LEU A 13 8.49 -13.65 2.94
N SER A 14 8.58 -12.41 2.45
CA SER A 14 9.80 -11.91 1.80
C SER A 14 10.98 -11.83 2.77
N THR A 15 10.73 -11.41 4.02
CA THR A 15 11.81 -11.34 5.04
C THR A 15 12.25 -12.73 5.47
N ALA A 16 11.34 -13.67 5.72
CA ALA A 16 11.68 -15.06 6.04
C ALA A 16 12.46 -15.72 4.91
N PHE A 17 12.06 -15.48 3.65
CA PHE A 17 12.75 -15.97 2.47
C PHE A 17 14.20 -15.47 2.41
N ARG A 18 14.44 -14.16 2.52
CA ARG A 18 15.79 -13.58 2.53
C ARG A 18 16.61 -14.03 3.75
N LEU A 19 15.98 -14.17 4.91
CA LEU A 19 16.66 -14.61 6.12
C LEU A 19 17.20 -16.04 5.98
N ILE A 20 16.43 -16.95 5.37
CA ILE A 20 16.88 -18.32 5.08
C ILE A 20 18.06 -18.35 4.11
N GLN A 21 18.13 -17.42 3.18
CA GLN A 21 19.23 -17.33 2.19
C GLN A 21 20.47 -16.68 2.77
N SER A 22 20.36 -15.86 3.78
CA SER A 22 21.41 -14.96 4.26
C SER A 22 22.53 -15.63 5.05
N SER A 23 22.69 -16.94 5.04
CA SER A 23 23.69 -17.71 5.83
C SER A 23 23.69 -17.41 7.34
N ALA A 24 22.70 -16.67 7.84
CA ALA A 24 22.56 -16.43 9.26
C ALA A 24 22.36 -17.76 10.02
N ASN A 25 22.74 -17.80 11.31
CA ASN A 25 22.50 -18.91 12.21
C ASN A 25 20.99 -19.13 12.48
N VAL A 26 20.26 -19.49 11.44
CA VAL A 26 18.83 -19.78 11.50
C VAL A 26 18.62 -21.26 11.79
N SER A 27 18.17 -21.58 13.00
CA SER A 27 17.79 -22.93 13.37
C SER A 27 16.35 -23.23 12.93
N LYS A 28 15.42 -22.33 13.25
CA LYS A 28 14.00 -22.49 12.89
C LYS A 28 13.32 -21.14 12.65
N ILE A 29 12.41 -21.12 11.68
CA ILE A 29 11.46 -20.03 11.44
C ILE A 29 10.06 -20.58 11.58
N ILE A 30 9.24 -19.93 12.39
CA ILE A 30 7.80 -20.20 12.52
C ILE A 30 7.06 -18.99 11.98
N ILE A 31 6.15 -19.18 11.02
CA ILE A 31 5.30 -18.14 10.47
C ILE A 31 3.88 -18.40 10.95
N VAL A 32 3.32 -17.45 11.70
CA VAL A 32 1.98 -17.57 12.29
C VAL A 32 1.01 -16.66 11.54
N GLY A 33 -0.08 -17.23 11.03
CA GLY A 33 -1.16 -16.48 10.38
C GLY A 33 -2.18 -17.40 9.74
N LYS A 34 -3.45 -17.00 9.77
CA LYS A 34 -4.56 -17.76 9.16
C LYS A 34 -4.39 -17.88 7.64
N ASN A 35 -4.64 -19.07 7.11
CA ASN A 35 -4.56 -19.34 5.66
C ASN A 35 -5.57 -18.50 4.85
N LYS A 36 -6.75 -18.21 5.41
CA LYS A 36 -7.77 -17.35 4.74
C LYS A 36 -7.35 -15.90 4.55
N ARG A 37 -6.38 -15.40 5.32
CA ARG A 37 -5.83 -14.04 5.24
C ARG A 37 -6.90 -12.95 5.08
N LEU A 38 -7.97 -13.00 5.88
CA LEU A 38 -9.05 -12.01 5.84
C LEU A 38 -8.46 -10.60 6.04
N GLY A 39 -8.92 -9.64 5.25
CA GLY A 39 -8.43 -8.26 5.28
C GLY A 39 -6.99 -8.07 4.79
N SER A 40 -6.41 -9.09 4.14
CA SER A 40 -5.04 -9.00 3.64
C SER A 40 -4.87 -7.87 2.63
N ALA A 41 -4.10 -6.84 3.00
CA ALA A 41 -3.71 -5.78 2.07
C ALA A 41 -2.94 -6.35 0.87
N THR A 42 -2.12 -7.39 1.08
CA THR A 42 -1.37 -8.05 0.02
C THR A 42 -2.28 -8.64 -1.06
N LEU A 43 -3.32 -9.38 -0.66
CA LEU A 43 -4.22 -10.06 -1.61
C LEU A 43 -5.24 -9.13 -2.26
N ALA A 44 -5.59 -8.03 -1.59
CA ALA A 44 -6.47 -7.00 -2.16
C ALA A 44 -5.71 -6.02 -3.08
N ALA A 45 -4.38 -6.03 -3.05
CA ALA A 45 -3.57 -5.12 -3.85
C ALA A 45 -3.50 -5.56 -5.31
N PRO A 46 -3.56 -4.63 -6.27
CA PRO A 46 -3.23 -4.88 -7.68
C PRO A 46 -1.74 -5.14 -7.89
N ALA A 47 -0.94 -4.90 -6.85
CA ALA A 47 0.51 -5.02 -6.83
C ALA A 47 1.21 -4.22 -7.94
N MET A 48 0.79 -2.98 -8.12
CA MET A 48 1.50 -2.01 -8.95
C MET A 48 2.87 -1.71 -8.35
N LEU A 49 3.88 -1.63 -9.20
CA LEU A 49 5.26 -1.31 -8.88
C LEU A 49 5.55 0.10 -9.41
N ASN A 50 4.87 1.07 -8.83
CA ASN A 50 4.83 2.43 -9.32
C ASN A 50 5.42 3.38 -8.26
N SER A 51 6.51 4.06 -8.62
CA SER A 51 7.14 5.08 -7.78
C SER A 51 6.69 6.48 -8.19
N PHE A 52 6.75 6.76 -9.49
CA PHE A 52 6.46 8.09 -10.04
C PHE A 52 4.96 8.40 -10.07
N CYS A 53 4.12 7.43 -10.43
CA CYS A 53 2.67 7.62 -10.41
C CYS A 53 2.07 7.86 -9.02
N GLU A 54 2.83 7.69 -7.94
CA GLU A 54 2.42 8.03 -6.57
C GLU A 54 2.88 9.43 -6.13
N VAL A 55 3.57 10.17 -7.00
CA VAL A 55 4.01 11.55 -6.70
C VAL A 55 2.81 12.48 -6.74
N GLU A 56 2.66 13.24 -5.67
CA GLU A 56 1.67 14.32 -5.52
C GLU A 56 2.37 15.68 -5.55
N ASP A 57 1.61 16.73 -5.83
CA ASP A 57 2.16 18.09 -5.81
C ASP A 57 2.78 18.41 -4.45
N GLY A 58 3.94 19.03 -4.49
CA GLY A 58 4.72 19.40 -3.31
C GLY A 58 5.40 18.24 -2.55
N LEU A 59 5.08 16.97 -2.86
CA LEU A 59 5.58 15.81 -2.11
C LEU A 59 7.11 15.79 -2.00
N LEU A 60 7.81 16.00 -3.10
CA LEU A 60 9.27 15.87 -3.20
C LEU A 60 10.05 17.11 -2.70
N LYS A 61 9.36 18.10 -2.13
CA LYS A 61 10.01 19.27 -1.48
C LYS A 61 10.47 18.95 -0.06
N ASN A 62 9.87 17.96 0.59
CA ASN A 62 10.24 17.54 1.94
C ASN A 62 11.25 16.38 1.91
N GLU A 63 12.28 16.45 2.75
CA GLU A 63 13.36 15.48 2.82
C GLU A 63 12.86 14.05 3.13
N ILE A 64 12.01 13.89 4.13
CA ILE A 64 11.52 12.57 4.54
C ILE A 64 10.67 11.93 3.43
N ASN A 65 9.85 12.74 2.75
CA ASN A 65 9.10 12.29 1.58
C ASN A 65 10.02 11.89 0.42
N LEU A 66 11.10 12.64 0.21
CA LEU A 66 12.11 12.31 -0.79
C LEU A 66 12.82 10.99 -0.45
N ILE A 67 13.15 10.75 0.82
CA ILE A 67 13.71 9.46 1.28
C ILE A 67 12.71 8.34 0.97
N LYS A 68 11.43 8.50 1.33
CA LYS A 68 10.38 7.50 1.03
C LYS A 68 10.23 7.25 -0.47
N PHE A 69 10.28 8.30 -1.28
CA PHE A 69 10.25 8.16 -2.73
C PHE A 69 11.48 7.40 -3.28
N ASN A 70 12.67 7.68 -2.77
CA ASN A 70 13.88 6.94 -3.14
C ASN A 70 13.82 5.47 -2.71
N MET A 71 13.24 5.15 -1.54
CA MET A 71 12.95 3.76 -1.15
C MET A 71 12.04 3.06 -2.17
N SER A 72 11.03 3.76 -2.66
CA SER A 72 10.12 3.23 -3.68
C SER A 72 10.86 2.91 -5.00
N ARG A 73 11.76 3.80 -5.44
CA ARG A 73 12.59 3.58 -6.63
C ARG A 73 13.56 2.42 -6.44
N GLU A 74 14.28 2.36 -5.31
CA GLU A 74 15.17 1.24 -4.99
C GLU A 74 14.40 -0.09 -4.98
N ALA A 75 13.19 -0.11 -4.42
CA ALA A 75 12.35 -1.29 -4.45
C ALA A 75 11.98 -1.72 -5.88
N SER A 76 11.65 -0.78 -6.78
CA SER A 76 11.40 -1.06 -8.20
C SER A 76 12.59 -1.74 -8.86
N ASP A 77 13.79 -1.28 -8.57
CA ASP A 77 15.04 -1.83 -9.12
C ASP A 77 15.34 -3.24 -8.55
N LEU A 78 14.92 -3.52 -7.33
CA LEU A 78 15.12 -4.82 -6.69
C LEU A 78 14.14 -5.91 -7.19
N TRP A 79 12.95 -5.54 -7.68
CA TRP A 79 11.91 -6.50 -8.05
C TRP A 79 12.35 -7.54 -9.10
N PRO A 80 13.04 -7.20 -10.21
CA PRO A 80 13.47 -8.20 -11.20
C PRO A 80 14.40 -9.26 -10.60
N GLY A 81 15.36 -8.83 -9.77
CA GLY A 81 16.26 -9.73 -9.05
C GLY A 81 15.51 -10.61 -8.06
N PHE A 82 14.61 -10.01 -7.28
CA PHE A 82 13.83 -10.70 -6.27
C PHE A 82 12.92 -11.80 -6.85
N ILE A 83 12.27 -11.53 -7.99
CA ILE A 83 11.48 -12.54 -8.70
C ILE A 83 12.36 -13.71 -9.17
N LYS A 84 13.55 -13.43 -9.70
CA LYS A 84 14.51 -14.49 -10.08
C LYS A 84 14.92 -15.33 -8.87
N GLU A 85 15.23 -14.70 -7.73
CA GLU A 85 15.58 -15.39 -6.48
C GLU A 85 14.47 -16.34 -6.04
N ILE A 86 13.21 -15.88 -6.00
CA ILE A 86 12.04 -16.70 -5.64
C ILE A 86 11.89 -17.88 -6.62
N SER A 87 12.16 -17.65 -7.91
CA SER A 87 11.98 -18.64 -8.98
C SER A 87 13.04 -19.75 -9.00
N GLN A 88 14.22 -19.48 -8.44
CA GLN A 88 15.33 -20.45 -8.48
C GLN A 88 15.15 -21.64 -7.54
N PHE A 89 14.24 -21.56 -6.57
CA PHE A 89 13.99 -22.63 -5.61
C PHE A 89 13.07 -23.72 -6.18
N LYS A 90 13.69 -24.68 -6.95
CA LYS A 90 13.10 -25.96 -7.39
C LYS A 90 11.68 -25.87 -7.96
N ILE A 91 11.50 -25.00 -8.91
CA ILE A 91 10.31 -24.94 -9.77
C ILE A 91 10.64 -25.68 -11.06
N SER A 92 9.69 -26.41 -11.64
CA SER A 92 9.91 -27.09 -12.92
C SER A 92 10.30 -26.08 -14.02
N LYS A 93 11.00 -26.54 -15.07
CA LYS A 93 11.39 -25.66 -16.20
C LYS A 93 10.20 -24.87 -16.77
N ASN A 94 9.01 -25.50 -16.82
CA ASN A 94 7.78 -24.86 -17.31
C ASN A 94 7.23 -23.78 -16.35
N GLU A 95 7.36 -23.97 -15.04
CA GLU A 95 6.96 -22.96 -14.05
C GLU A 95 7.96 -21.79 -14.02
N LYS A 96 9.25 -22.03 -14.26
CA LYS A 96 10.29 -21.00 -14.33
C LYS A 96 10.02 -19.99 -15.46
N LYS A 97 9.65 -20.47 -16.66
CA LYS A 97 9.23 -19.60 -17.78
C LYS A 97 8.01 -18.77 -17.44
N LYS A 98 7.02 -19.35 -16.74
CA LYS A 98 5.81 -18.65 -16.27
C LYS A 98 6.07 -17.55 -15.25
N ILE A 99 7.16 -17.54 -14.52
CA ILE A 99 7.48 -16.56 -13.48
C ILE A 99 8.19 -15.34 -14.08
N ASP A 100 9.13 -15.51 -14.98
CA ASP A 100 9.80 -14.40 -15.67
C ASP A 100 8.81 -13.56 -16.50
N GLU A 101 7.72 -14.17 -16.96
CA GLU A 101 6.61 -13.51 -17.68
C GLU A 101 5.61 -12.76 -16.76
N LYS A 102 5.79 -12.76 -15.43
CA LYS A 102 4.81 -12.21 -14.48
C LYS A 102 5.12 -10.79 -13.99
N LEU A 103 6.34 -10.32 -14.21
CA LEU A 103 6.66 -8.91 -14.01
C LEU A 103 6.29 -8.13 -15.26
N ASN A 104 5.13 -7.49 -15.23
CA ASN A 104 4.64 -6.68 -16.33
C ASN A 104 5.23 -5.28 -16.27
N ARG A 105 5.53 -4.69 -17.42
CA ARG A 105 6.09 -3.34 -17.55
C ARG A 105 5.20 -2.45 -18.39
N GLY A 106 5.26 -1.16 -18.10
CA GLY A 106 4.54 -0.11 -18.77
C GLY A 106 3.21 0.25 -18.10
N THR A 107 3.10 1.47 -17.64
CA THR A 107 1.88 2.03 -17.06
C THR A 107 1.46 3.25 -17.85
N PHE A 108 0.22 3.29 -18.30
CA PHE A 108 -0.39 4.49 -18.84
C PHE A 108 -0.97 5.33 -17.70
N LEU A 109 -0.49 6.56 -17.61
CA LEU A 109 -1.08 7.60 -16.76
C LEU A 109 -1.93 8.50 -17.64
N ILE A 110 -3.23 8.57 -17.34
CA ILE A 110 -4.19 9.42 -18.04
C ILE A 110 -4.60 10.60 -17.17
N ASN A 111 -4.78 11.78 -17.77
CA ASN A 111 -5.32 12.95 -17.08
C ASN A 111 -6.62 13.39 -17.74
N ASN A 112 -7.75 13.09 -17.12
CA ASN A 112 -9.09 13.50 -17.54
C ASN A 112 -9.67 14.65 -16.69
N ALA A 113 -8.91 15.14 -15.71
CA ALA A 113 -9.32 16.20 -14.79
C ALA A 113 -10.66 15.95 -14.06
N SER A 114 -11.09 14.68 -13.92
CA SER A 114 -12.34 14.34 -13.26
C SER A 114 -12.34 14.63 -11.75
N ALA A 115 -11.17 14.83 -11.17
CA ALA A 115 -10.98 15.29 -9.80
C ALA A 115 -10.60 16.77 -9.71
N ASP A 116 -11.07 17.58 -10.68
CA ASP A 116 -10.78 19.00 -10.77
C ASP A 116 -9.26 19.31 -10.88
N SER A 117 -8.82 20.43 -10.36
CA SER A 117 -7.43 20.88 -10.41
C SER A 117 -6.41 19.93 -9.78
N LEU A 118 -6.82 19.04 -8.87
CA LEU A 118 -5.92 18.08 -8.23
C LEU A 118 -5.34 17.08 -9.24
N ASP A 119 -6.12 16.63 -10.21
CA ASP A 119 -5.63 15.73 -11.27
C ASP A 119 -4.51 16.41 -12.08
N ASP A 120 -4.70 17.68 -12.45
CA ASP A 120 -3.71 18.43 -13.22
C ASP A 120 -2.44 18.69 -12.40
N LEU A 121 -2.58 19.12 -11.13
CA LEU A 121 -1.44 19.39 -10.26
C LEU A 121 -0.59 18.14 -10.05
N ASN A 122 -1.21 17.00 -9.76
CA ASN A 122 -0.50 15.75 -9.56
C ASN A 122 0.09 15.20 -10.87
N TYR A 123 -0.60 15.37 -12.00
CA TYR A 123 -0.06 14.99 -13.30
C TYR A 123 1.21 15.79 -13.63
N GLU A 124 1.22 17.10 -13.43
CA GLU A 124 2.42 17.94 -13.62
C GLU A 124 3.54 17.57 -12.64
N ALA A 125 3.19 17.29 -11.37
CA ALA A 125 4.17 16.85 -10.39
C ALA A 125 4.86 15.54 -10.80
N ILE A 126 4.11 14.59 -11.38
CA ILE A 126 4.65 13.35 -11.93
C ILE A 126 5.58 13.63 -13.11
N ILE A 127 5.17 14.45 -14.08
CA ILE A 127 6.01 14.84 -15.22
C ILE A 127 7.33 15.47 -14.75
N ASN A 128 7.24 16.41 -13.79
CA ASN A 128 8.42 17.08 -13.24
C ASN A 128 9.35 16.09 -12.51
N ALA A 129 8.79 15.10 -11.79
CA ALA A 129 9.58 14.05 -11.16
C ALA A 129 10.28 13.17 -12.21
N LEU A 130 9.56 12.72 -13.25
CA LEU A 130 10.14 11.92 -14.34
C LEU A 130 11.32 12.64 -14.99
N LYS A 131 11.16 13.93 -15.32
CA LYS A 131 12.23 14.78 -15.88
C LYS A 131 13.40 14.93 -14.91
N LYS A 132 13.14 15.28 -13.64
CA LYS A 132 14.16 15.48 -12.59
C LYS A 132 15.03 14.25 -12.38
N PHE A 133 14.44 13.06 -12.37
CA PHE A 133 15.13 11.81 -12.15
C PHE A 133 15.53 11.06 -13.44
N LYS A 134 15.29 11.69 -14.60
CA LYS A 134 15.61 11.13 -15.93
C LYS A 134 14.97 9.76 -16.17
N GLU A 135 13.75 9.57 -15.67
CA GLU A 135 12.99 8.34 -15.87
C GLU A 135 12.37 8.33 -17.28
N PRO A 136 12.53 7.26 -18.08
CA PRO A 136 12.04 7.22 -19.45
C PRO A 136 10.51 7.11 -19.50
N TYR A 137 9.89 8.03 -20.23
CA TYR A 137 8.46 8.04 -20.54
C TYR A 137 8.21 8.56 -21.95
N ASP A 138 7.06 8.21 -22.50
CA ASP A 138 6.58 8.73 -23.78
C ASP A 138 5.28 9.49 -23.59
N GLU A 139 5.14 10.64 -24.22
CA GLU A 139 3.84 11.29 -24.38
C GLU A 139 3.02 10.52 -25.40
N VAL A 140 1.77 10.22 -25.08
CA VAL A 140 0.89 9.42 -25.92
C VAL A 140 -0.45 10.13 -26.14
N LYS A 141 -1.04 9.94 -27.30
CA LYS A 141 -2.43 10.36 -27.53
C LYS A 141 -3.33 9.36 -26.82
N ALA A 142 -4.16 9.80 -25.88
CA ALA A 142 -5.01 8.93 -25.08
C ALA A 142 -5.85 7.95 -25.92
N ARG A 143 -6.38 8.40 -27.09
CA ARG A 143 -7.13 7.56 -28.04
C ARG A 143 -6.34 6.37 -28.62
N ASN A 144 -5.01 6.40 -28.52
CA ASN A 144 -4.15 5.32 -29.03
C ASN A 144 -3.80 4.29 -27.92
N ILE A 145 -4.24 4.49 -26.69
CA ILE A 145 -4.03 3.54 -25.59
C ILE A 145 -4.90 2.30 -25.85
N PRO A 146 -4.32 1.11 -25.93
CA PRO A 146 -5.08 -0.12 -26.17
C PRO A 146 -6.13 -0.36 -25.09
N GLY A 147 -7.37 -0.59 -25.49
CA GLY A 147 -8.50 -0.83 -24.57
C GLY A 147 -9.01 0.42 -23.84
N TYR A 148 -8.51 1.62 -24.13
CA TYR A 148 -9.02 2.86 -23.58
C TYR A 148 -10.18 3.42 -24.41
N LYS A 149 -11.38 3.39 -23.86
CA LYS A 149 -12.64 3.80 -24.50
C LYS A 149 -13.55 4.52 -23.48
N PRO A 150 -13.16 5.66 -22.93
CA PRO A 150 -13.94 6.38 -21.93
C PRO A 150 -15.23 6.95 -22.51
N SER A 151 -16.13 7.45 -21.66
CA SER A 151 -17.22 8.33 -22.09
C SER A 151 -16.68 9.63 -22.65
N GLU A 152 -17.46 10.32 -23.51
CA GLU A 152 -17.05 11.59 -24.11
C GLU A 152 -16.76 12.68 -23.06
N SER A 153 -17.54 12.70 -21.96
CA SER A 153 -17.38 13.67 -20.87
C SER A 153 -16.10 13.47 -20.05
N ASP A 154 -15.61 12.23 -19.99
CA ASP A 154 -14.50 11.84 -19.11
C ASP A 154 -13.23 11.44 -19.88
N ARG A 155 -13.20 11.72 -21.18
CA ARG A 155 -12.02 11.41 -21.98
C ARG A 155 -10.80 12.20 -21.53
N SER A 156 -9.66 11.54 -21.52
CA SER A 156 -8.38 12.15 -21.17
C SER A 156 -7.90 13.07 -22.28
N ASN A 157 -7.48 14.26 -21.91
CA ASN A 157 -6.84 15.24 -22.80
C ASN A 157 -5.32 14.97 -22.90
N ARG A 158 -4.73 14.39 -21.89
CA ARG A 158 -3.28 14.17 -21.76
C ARG A 158 -3.02 12.78 -21.24
N ALA A 159 -2.01 12.12 -21.78
CA ALA A 159 -1.57 10.82 -21.30
C ALA A 159 -0.07 10.62 -21.52
N ILE A 160 0.56 9.84 -20.65
CA ILE A 160 1.94 9.39 -20.80
C ILE A 160 2.03 7.87 -20.57
N TYR A 161 3.08 7.28 -21.12
CA TYR A 161 3.45 5.90 -20.91
C TYR A 161 4.78 5.82 -20.16
N ILE A 162 4.78 5.33 -18.93
CA ILE A 162 5.98 5.19 -18.09
C ILE A 162 6.49 3.77 -18.24
N LYS A 163 7.66 3.61 -18.88
CA LYS A 163 8.17 2.32 -19.36
C LYS A 163 8.56 1.36 -18.26
N ASN A 164 9.18 1.86 -17.19
CA ASN A 164 9.75 1.03 -16.13
C ASN A 164 8.77 0.76 -14.99
N GLU A 165 7.67 1.50 -14.89
CA GLU A 165 6.59 1.18 -13.98
C GLU A 165 5.75 0.03 -14.50
N GLY A 166 5.11 -0.70 -13.59
CA GLY A 166 4.32 -1.86 -13.99
C GLY A 166 3.60 -2.51 -12.83
N TRP A 167 3.40 -3.82 -12.93
CA TRP A 167 2.68 -4.57 -11.91
C TRP A 167 3.07 -6.04 -11.91
N ILE A 168 2.72 -6.74 -10.84
CA ILE A 168 2.88 -8.18 -10.70
C ILE A 168 1.63 -8.77 -10.05
N ASN A 169 1.35 -10.04 -10.30
CA ASN A 169 0.24 -10.72 -9.64
C ASN A 169 0.55 -10.96 -8.15
N SER A 170 -0.19 -10.27 -7.26
CA SER A 170 0.02 -10.34 -5.81
C SER A 170 -0.21 -11.73 -5.23
N SER A 171 -1.29 -12.39 -5.63
CA SER A 171 -1.64 -13.75 -5.16
C SER A 171 -0.58 -14.75 -5.60
N PHE A 172 -0.20 -14.70 -6.87
CA PHE A 172 0.83 -15.58 -7.41
C PHE A 172 2.18 -15.41 -6.69
N THR A 173 2.59 -14.17 -6.44
CA THR A 173 3.85 -13.88 -5.74
C THR A 173 3.81 -14.40 -4.31
N LEU A 174 2.71 -14.17 -3.59
CA LEU A 174 2.55 -14.62 -2.22
C LEU A 174 2.55 -16.15 -2.13
N ASP A 175 1.79 -16.82 -3.00
CA ASP A 175 1.71 -18.28 -3.08
C ASP A 175 3.07 -18.91 -3.44
N THR A 176 3.82 -18.28 -4.34
CA THR A 176 5.16 -18.75 -4.73
C THR A 176 6.14 -18.65 -3.56
N LEU A 177 6.15 -17.53 -2.83
CA LEU A 177 6.95 -17.36 -1.63
C LEU A 177 6.59 -18.39 -0.57
N GLU A 178 5.31 -18.59 -0.30
CA GLU A 178 4.85 -19.56 0.69
C GLU A 178 5.23 -20.98 0.31
N LYS A 179 4.98 -21.40 -0.94
CA LYS A 179 5.37 -22.72 -1.44
C LYS A 179 6.89 -22.95 -1.36
N THR A 180 7.67 -21.92 -1.66
CA THR A 180 9.13 -21.97 -1.56
C THR A 180 9.59 -22.14 -0.11
N LEU A 181 9.02 -21.39 0.82
CA LEU A 181 9.32 -21.48 2.23
C LEU A 181 8.92 -22.84 2.83
N ARG A 182 7.74 -23.38 2.45
CA ARG A 182 7.27 -24.70 2.93
C ARG A 182 8.16 -25.88 2.51
N LYS A 183 8.94 -25.72 1.43
CA LYS A 183 9.93 -26.73 1.01
C LYS A 183 11.19 -26.74 1.88
N ASN A 184 11.41 -25.73 2.70
CA ASN A 184 12.57 -25.63 3.57
C ASN A 184 12.27 -26.26 4.94
N ASN A 185 13.05 -27.27 5.35
CA ASN A 185 12.83 -27.99 6.62
C ASN A 185 13.01 -27.14 7.88
N ARG A 186 13.64 -25.96 7.76
CA ARG A 186 13.78 -25.00 8.88
C ARG A 186 12.57 -24.09 9.02
N VAL A 187 11.58 -24.15 8.11
CA VAL A 187 10.40 -23.26 8.12
C VAL A 187 9.14 -24.04 8.41
N SER A 188 8.36 -23.60 9.36
CA SER A 188 7.04 -24.12 9.64
C SER A 188 5.99 -23.02 9.64
N PHE A 189 4.76 -23.36 9.27
CA PHE A 189 3.61 -22.47 9.25
C PHE A 189 2.57 -22.94 10.25
N ILE A 190 2.08 -22.03 11.06
CA ILE A 190 0.97 -22.27 11.98
C ILE A 190 -0.25 -21.49 11.47
N ASN A 191 -1.33 -22.24 11.16
CA ASN A 191 -2.60 -21.69 10.67
C ASN A 191 -3.44 -21.18 11.84
N ASP A 192 -2.94 -20.14 12.54
CA ASP A 192 -3.61 -19.56 13.69
C ASP A 192 -3.37 -18.06 13.80
N ASN A 193 -4.05 -17.38 14.72
CA ASN A 193 -3.81 -15.99 15.08
C ASN A 193 -3.02 -15.91 16.37
N VAL A 194 -2.10 -14.95 16.44
CA VAL A 194 -1.51 -14.51 17.70
C VAL A 194 -2.48 -13.55 18.36
N ILE A 195 -2.89 -13.84 19.57
CA ILE A 195 -3.83 -13.00 20.33
C ILE A 195 -3.13 -12.21 21.43
N GLU A 196 -1.94 -12.63 21.88
CA GLU A 196 -1.19 -11.97 22.94
C GLU A 196 0.33 -12.20 22.79
N LEU A 197 1.10 -11.17 23.13
CA LEU A 197 2.54 -11.20 23.34
C LEU A 197 2.79 -11.12 24.84
N VAL A 198 3.44 -12.10 25.42
CA VAL A 198 3.74 -12.09 26.86
C VAL A 198 5.15 -11.58 27.07
N GLN A 199 5.24 -10.43 27.75
CA GLN A 199 6.51 -9.78 28.07
C GLN A 199 7.00 -10.21 29.46
N ASN A 200 8.31 -10.48 29.56
CA ASN A 200 9.01 -10.66 30.81
C ASN A 200 10.28 -9.81 30.79
N ASN A 201 10.42 -8.91 31.77
CA ASN A 201 11.45 -7.89 31.80
C ASN A 201 11.43 -7.08 30.49
N ASN A 202 12.55 -6.94 29.79
CA ASN A 202 12.69 -6.14 28.59
C ASN A 202 12.71 -6.98 27.29
N LYS A 203 11.91 -8.08 27.25
CA LYS A 203 11.80 -8.95 26.07
C LYS A 203 10.47 -9.68 26.04
N ILE A 204 10.07 -10.13 24.86
CA ILE A 204 8.96 -11.08 24.69
C ILE A 204 9.45 -12.48 25.13
N ASP A 205 8.72 -13.10 26.02
CA ASP A 205 9.00 -14.45 26.51
C ASP A 205 8.37 -15.50 25.59
N TYR A 206 7.05 -15.38 25.36
CA TYR A 206 6.30 -16.22 24.43
C TYR A 206 5.12 -15.48 23.83
N ILE A 207 4.50 -16.08 22.83
CA ILE A 207 3.22 -15.62 22.27
C ILE A 207 2.13 -16.64 22.56
N ILE A 208 0.88 -16.17 22.66
CA ILE A 208 -0.31 -17.01 22.83
C ILE A 208 -1.10 -16.99 21.53
N LEU A 209 -1.45 -18.17 21.04
CA LEU A 209 -2.29 -18.38 19.88
C LEU A 209 -3.77 -18.39 20.25
N GLU A 210 -4.66 -18.16 19.29
CA GLU A 210 -6.11 -18.26 19.48
C GLU A 210 -6.55 -19.64 19.95
N SER A 211 -5.82 -20.70 19.56
CA SER A 211 -5.98 -22.07 20.05
C SER A 211 -5.59 -22.29 21.54
N GLY A 212 -4.95 -21.29 22.16
CA GLY A 212 -4.39 -21.40 23.51
C GLY A 212 -2.95 -21.93 23.56
N GLU A 213 -2.38 -22.36 22.43
CA GLU A 213 -0.98 -22.81 22.36
C GLU A 213 -0.02 -21.66 22.67
N LYS A 214 1.04 -21.95 23.43
CA LYS A 214 2.12 -21.02 23.76
C LYS A 214 3.39 -21.41 23.02
N ILE A 215 3.97 -20.47 22.30
CA ILE A 215 5.22 -20.70 21.56
C ILE A 215 6.24 -19.61 21.82
N SER A 216 7.52 -19.98 21.91
CA SER A 216 8.63 -19.07 22.18
C SER A 216 9.71 -19.13 21.11
N ALA A 217 10.46 -18.03 20.99
CA ALA A 217 11.60 -17.92 20.10
C ALA A 217 12.65 -16.93 20.63
N ASP A 218 13.83 -16.93 20.00
CA ASP A 218 14.88 -15.99 20.31
C ASP A 218 14.56 -14.55 19.81
N LYS A 219 13.83 -14.45 18.69
CA LYS A 219 13.39 -13.16 18.11
C LYS A 219 11.99 -13.25 17.51
N TYR A 220 11.25 -12.16 17.64
CA TYR A 220 9.89 -11.98 17.13
C TYR A 220 9.85 -10.86 16.11
N ILE A 221 9.27 -11.11 14.95
CA ILE A 221 9.07 -10.15 13.87
C ILE A 221 7.57 -9.89 13.75
N LEU A 222 7.12 -8.75 14.25
CA LEU A 222 5.72 -8.33 14.21
C LEU A 222 5.43 -7.63 12.89
N ALA A 223 4.87 -8.38 11.95
CA ALA A 223 4.50 -7.93 10.60
C ALA A 223 3.05 -8.30 10.26
N SER A 224 2.15 -8.12 11.24
CA SER A 224 0.72 -8.43 11.15
C SER A 224 -0.11 -7.31 10.47
N GLY A 225 0.55 -6.40 9.74
CA GLY A 225 -0.11 -5.34 8.98
C GLY A 225 -0.88 -4.39 9.90
N ALA A 226 -2.16 -4.13 9.61
CA ALA A 226 -2.98 -3.20 10.38
C ALA A 226 -3.29 -3.67 11.81
N ASN A 227 -3.09 -4.95 12.13
CA ASN A 227 -3.36 -5.49 13.47
C ASN A 227 -2.24 -5.21 14.50
N VAL A 228 -1.13 -4.56 14.10
CA VAL A 228 0.03 -4.35 14.99
C VAL A 228 -0.36 -3.61 16.26
N SER A 229 -1.03 -2.46 16.15
CA SER A 229 -1.38 -1.65 17.32
C SER A 229 -2.40 -2.34 18.23
N ASP A 230 -3.37 -3.03 17.66
CA ASP A 230 -4.38 -3.76 18.43
C ASP A 230 -3.76 -4.93 19.20
N LEU A 231 -2.79 -5.63 18.59
CA LEU A 231 -2.09 -6.73 19.26
C LEU A 231 -1.22 -6.23 20.41
N LEU A 232 -0.46 -5.16 20.20
CA LEU A 232 0.36 -4.54 21.26
C LEU A 232 -0.52 -4.05 22.42
N TYR A 233 -1.63 -3.38 22.11
CA TYR A 233 -2.57 -2.90 23.11
C TYR A 233 -3.19 -4.04 23.93
N LYS A 234 -3.67 -5.10 23.28
CA LYS A 234 -4.24 -6.28 23.97
C LYS A 234 -3.22 -7.02 24.83
N SER A 235 -1.96 -6.96 24.43
CA SER A 235 -0.83 -7.59 25.13
C SER A 235 -0.29 -6.74 26.29
N ASN A 236 -0.84 -5.55 26.54
CA ASN A 236 -0.32 -4.56 27.52
C ASN A 236 1.16 -4.24 27.30
N ILE A 237 1.61 -4.22 26.03
CA ILE A 237 2.98 -3.84 25.67
C ILE A 237 3.06 -2.31 25.55
N ASP A 238 3.74 -1.67 26.48
CA ASP A 238 3.90 -0.20 26.49
C ASP A 238 5.16 0.25 25.75
N ILE A 239 5.08 0.23 24.42
CA ILE A 239 6.08 0.84 23.54
C ILE A 239 5.46 2.01 22.76
N LYS A 240 6.15 3.14 22.70
CA LYS A 240 5.63 4.36 22.05
C LYS A 240 5.82 4.30 20.53
N ILE A 241 4.89 3.72 19.82
CA ILE A 241 4.85 3.72 18.37
C ILE A 241 3.71 4.60 17.84
N PRO A 242 3.84 5.24 16.66
CA PRO A 242 2.70 5.80 15.94
C PRO A 242 1.61 4.75 15.76
N ARG A 243 0.40 5.02 16.26
CA ARG A 243 -0.72 4.09 16.18
C ARG A 243 -0.98 3.67 14.73
N ILE A 244 -1.19 2.38 14.49
CA ILE A 244 -1.57 1.83 13.19
C ILE A 244 -3.09 1.69 13.14
N PHE A 245 -3.69 2.21 12.08
CA PHE A 245 -5.10 2.13 11.76
C PHE A 245 -5.34 1.20 10.55
N TYR A 246 -6.60 0.83 10.37
CA TYR A 246 -7.06 0.06 9.21
C TYR A 246 -7.38 1.01 8.05
N GLY A 247 -6.46 1.19 7.12
CA GLY A 247 -6.73 1.86 5.85
C GLY A 247 -7.53 0.94 4.93
N VAL A 248 -8.86 1.01 5.03
CA VAL A 248 -9.75 0.11 4.29
C VAL A 248 -9.78 0.49 2.83
N GLY A 249 -9.45 -0.46 1.97
CA GLY A 249 -9.51 -0.29 0.52
C GLY A 249 -10.26 -1.43 -0.13
N VAL A 250 -11.05 -1.07 -1.14
CA VAL A 250 -11.81 -2.01 -1.96
C VAL A 250 -11.16 -2.10 -3.33
N SER A 251 -11.06 -3.32 -3.86
CA SER A 251 -10.75 -3.59 -5.26
C SER A 251 -11.68 -4.68 -5.80
N LEU A 252 -11.92 -4.68 -7.10
CA LEU A 252 -12.79 -5.63 -7.78
C LEU A 252 -11.96 -6.48 -8.73
N ASN A 253 -12.16 -7.80 -8.69
CA ASN A 253 -11.71 -8.67 -9.76
C ASN A 253 -12.83 -8.78 -10.79
N LEU A 254 -12.53 -8.43 -12.02
CA LEU A 254 -13.47 -8.44 -13.13
C LEU A 254 -13.03 -9.43 -14.19
N THR A 255 -14.01 -10.02 -14.88
CA THR A 255 -13.83 -10.93 -16.01
C THR A 255 -14.67 -10.46 -17.20
N ASN A 256 -14.46 -11.07 -18.36
CA ASN A 256 -15.13 -10.67 -19.60
C ASN A 256 -14.84 -9.19 -19.96
N ILE A 257 -13.58 -8.79 -19.83
CA ILE A 257 -13.08 -7.46 -20.16
C ILE A 257 -12.55 -7.43 -21.60
N ASP A 258 -12.53 -6.23 -22.20
CA ASP A 258 -11.93 -6.01 -23.52
C ASP A 258 -10.50 -6.58 -23.57
N SER A 259 -10.25 -7.49 -24.51
CA SER A 259 -8.98 -8.17 -24.69
C SER A 259 -7.82 -7.26 -25.05
N ASN A 260 -8.09 -6.01 -25.44
CA ASN A 260 -7.07 -5.01 -25.75
C ASN A 260 -6.54 -4.30 -24.49
N LEU A 261 -7.17 -4.45 -23.33
CA LEU A 261 -6.73 -3.89 -22.07
C LEU A 261 -5.58 -4.73 -21.49
N LYS A 262 -4.37 -4.59 -22.06
CA LYS A 262 -3.19 -5.43 -21.76
C LYS A 262 -2.18 -4.77 -20.81
N GLN A 263 -2.34 -3.48 -20.50
CA GLN A 263 -1.42 -2.71 -19.68
C GLN A 263 -2.18 -1.96 -18.60
N CYS A 264 -1.47 -1.63 -17.52
CA CYS A 264 -2.03 -0.81 -16.46
C CYS A 264 -2.42 0.56 -17.01
N ILE A 265 -3.66 0.98 -16.77
CA ILE A 265 -4.14 2.34 -17.01
C ILE A 265 -4.57 2.90 -15.67
N ARG A 266 -4.10 4.10 -15.35
CA ARG A 266 -4.47 4.78 -14.11
C ARG A 266 -4.58 6.28 -14.27
N THR A 267 -5.30 6.93 -13.36
CA THR A 267 -5.29 8.37 -13.15
C THR A 267 -4.17 8.76 -12.19
N PRO A 268 -3.83 10.05 -12.05
CA PRO A 268 -3.06 10.55 -10.92
C PRO A 268 -3.70 10.15 -9.59
N ASN A 269 -2.92 10.21 -8.52
CA ASN A 269 -3.44 9.97 -7.18
C ASN A 269 -4.43 11.08 -6.81
N ARG A 270 -5.63 10.70 -6.35
CA ARG A 270 -6.69 11.61 -5.91
C ARG A 270 -6.81 11.67 -4.39
N GLY A 271 -5.69 11.46 -3.71
CA GLY A 271 -5.60 11.56 -2.27
C GLY A 271 -6.51 10.57 -1.54
N LEU A 272 -7.54 11.06 -0.87
CA LEU A 272 -8.46 10.22 -0.09
C LEU A 272 -9.16 9.15 -0.93
N ALA A 273 -9.49 9.46 -2.19
CA ALA A 273 -10.16 8.53 -3.09
C ALA A 273 -9.21 7.59 -3.84
N CYS A 274 -7.90 7.80 -3.79
CA CYS A 274 -6.85 7.03 -4.46
C CYS A 274 -6.78 7.14 -6.00
N GLY A 275 -7.72 7.78 -6.67
CA GLY A 275 -7.86 7.71 -8.13
C GLY A 275 -8.35 6.34 -8.60
N ILE A 276 -8.44 6.16 -9.90
CA ILE A 276 -8.85 4.89 -10.52
C ILE A 276 -7.65 4.21 -11.18
N TYR A 277 -7.59 2.91 -11.10
CA TYR A 277 -6.65 2.10 -11.87
C TYR A 277 -7.31 0.81 -12.36
N ALA A 278 -6.95 0.41 -13.56
CA ALA A 278 -7.32 -0.83 -14.20
C ALA A 278 -6.05 -1.63 -14.51
N VAL A 279 -5.84 -2.74 -13.80
CA VAL A 279 -4.62 -3.54 -13.88
C VAL A 279 -4.95 -4.92 -14.43
N PRO A 280 -4.43 -5.31 -15.60
CA PRO A 280 -4.63 -6.63 -16.15
C PRO A 280 -4.11 -7.70 -15.19
N PHE A 281 -4.93 -8.73 -14.97
CA PHE A 281 -4.68 -9.79 -14.02
C PHE A 281 -5.05 -11.13 -14.64
N SER A 282 -4.11 -11.76 -15.33
CA SER A 282 -4.34 -13.08 -15.92
C SER A 282 -3.40 -14.13 -15.32
N ASN A 283 -3.95 -15.30 -15.02
CA ASN A 283 -3.20 -16.50 -14.70
C ASN A 283 -3.00 -17.40 -15.92
N SER A 284 -3.70 -17.13 -17.01
CA SER A 284 -3.60 -17.82 -18.30
C SER A 284 -3.73 -16.84 -19.47
N LEU A 285 -3.25 -17.20 -20.65
CA LEU A 285 -3.32 -16.37 -21.84
C LEU A 285 -4.76 -16.14 -22.35
N ASP A 286 -5.70 -16.98 -21.93
CA ASP A 286 -7.08 -16.99 -22.42
C ASP A 286 -8.07 -16.27 -21.49
N GLU A 287 -7.64 -15.80 -20.31
CA GLU A 287 -8.51 -15.15 -19.34
C GLU A 287 -8.28 -13.64 -19.31
N HIS A 288 -9.21 -12.89 -19.88
CA HIS A 288 -9.25 -11.43 -19.79
C HIS A 288 -9.78 -11.00 -18.42
N LYS A 289 -8.87 -10.91 -17.45
CA LYS A 289 -9.16 -10.51 -16.06
C LYS A 289 -8.53 -9.16 -15.75
N LEU A 290 -9.20 -8.40 -14.91
CA LEU A 290 -8.78 -7.08 -14.46
C LEU A 290 -8.92 -6.95 -12.95
N VAL A 291 -7.96 -6.31 -12.29
CA VAL A 291 -8.13 -5.75 -10.96
C VAL A 291 -8.41 -4.26 -11.08
N LEU A 292 -9.59 -3.87 -10.65
CA LEU A 292 -10.05 -2.48 -10.60
C LEU A 292 -9.91 -1.94 -9.19
N GLY A 293 -9.39 -0.74 -9.02
CA GLY A 293 -9.31 -0.07 -7.72
C GLY A 293 -8.97 1.41 -7.86
N ALA A 294 -8.85 2.10 -6.77
CA ALA A 294 -9.15 1.69 -5.41
C ALA A 294 -9.99 2.75 -4.69
N THR A 295 -10.52 2.33 -3.55
CA THR A 295 -11.07 3.25 -2.57
C THR A 295 -10.18 3.33 -1.33
N ASN A 296 -10.40 4.31 -0.47
CA ASN A 296 -9.67 4.45 0.78
C ASN A 296 -10.48 5.18 1.84
N PHE A 297 -10.56 4.60 3.03
CA PHE A 297 -10.96 5.31 4.23
C PHE A 297 -10.27 4.70 5.45
N ILE A 298 -10.10 5.48 6.51
CA ILE A 298 -9.43 5.02 7.72
C ILE A 298 -10.48 4.58 8.75
N SER A 299 -10.24 3.42 9.35
CA SER A 299 -11.09 2.85 10.40
C SER A 299 -10.26 2.49 11.63
N THR A 300 -10.87 2.63 12.81
CA THR A 300 -10.30 2.16 14.07
C THR A 300 -10.52 0.66 14.32
N LYS A 301 -11.34 0.03 13.48
CA LYS A 301 -11.71 -1.40 13.59
C LYS A 301 -11.60 -2.08 12.22
N PRO A 302 -11.36 -3.39 12.18
CA PRO A 302 -11.33 -4.13 10.92
C PRO A 302 -12.72 -4.14 10.24
N ILE A 303 -12.76 -3.83 8.95
CA ILE A 303 -13.97 -3.86 8.11
C ILE A 303 -13.79 -4.98 7.09
N PHE A 304 -14.75 -5.89 7.01
CA PHE A 304 -14.66 -7.09 6.18
C PHE A 304 -15.50 -7.03 4.90
N LYS A 305 -16.38 -6.05 4.79
CA LYS A 305 -17.31 -5.91 3.66
C LYS A 305 -17.15 -4.55 3.00
N SER A 306 -17.28 -4.51 1.69
CA SER A 306 -17.35 -3.26 0.94
C SER A 306 -18.63 -2.50 1.25
N ARG A 307 -18.56 -1.17 1.32
CA ARG A 307 -19.74 -0.32 1.29
C ARG A 307 -20.27 -0.22 -0.13
N ILE A 308 -21.57 0.05 -0.31
CA ILE A 308 -22.20 0.21 -1.62
C ILE A 308 -21.47 1.31 -2.40
N ILE A 309 -21.25 2.46 -1.79
CA ILE A 309 -20.59 3.61 -2.43
C ILE A 309 -19.18 3.28 -2.96
N ASP A 310 -18.42 2.44 -2.25
CA ASP A 310 -17.08 2.03 -2.69
C ASP A 310 -17.15 1.24 -4.00
N THR A 311 -18.05 0.27 -4.08
CA THR A 311 -18.23 -0.57 -5.28
C THR A 311 -18.82 0.23 -6.43
N GLN A 312 -19.85 1.03 -6.18
CA GLN A 312 -20.50 1.88 -7.18
C GLN A 312 -19.51 2.86 -7.80
N SER A 313 -18.76 3.58 -6.98
CA SER A 313 -17.75 4.53 -7.46
C SER A 313 -16.71 3.85 -8.36
N LEU A 314 -16.20 2.67 -7.99
CA LEU A 314 -15.25 1.95 -8.82
C LEU A 314 -15.84 1.56 -10.18
N LEU A 315 -17.07 1.04 -10.22
CA LEU A 315 -17.73 0.62 -11.45
C LEU A 315 -18.04 1.81 -12.36
N ASN A 316 -18.59 2.90 -11.81
CA ASN A 316 -18.88 4.12 -12.56
C ASN A 316 -17.59 4.70 -13.17
N ASN A 317 -16.52 4.80 -12.37
CA ASN A 317 -15.25 5.32 -12.87
C ASN A 317 -14.59 4.41 -13.92
N LEU A 318 -14.72 3.07 -13.81
CA LEU A 318 -14.26 2.16 -14.85
C LEU A 318 -14.95 2.45 -16.18
N VAL A 319 -16.29 2.45 -16.15
CA VAL A 319 -17.12 2.61 -17.35
C VAL A 319 -16.90 4.01 -17.95
N ASN A 320 -16.89 5.05 -17.14
CA ASN A 320 -16.81 6.42 -17.63
C ASN A 320 -15.40 6.84 -18.01
N GLN A 321 -14.39 6.51 -17.19
CA GLN A 321 -13.04 7.05 -17.33
C GLN A 321 -12.05 6.12 -18.03
N ILE A 322 -12.32 4.81 -18.11
CA ILE A 322 -11.38 3.84 -18.68
C ILE A 322 -11.95 3.16 -19.92
N ASN A 323 -13.07 2.45 -19.79
CA ASN A 323 -13.61 1.70 -20.90
C ASN A 323 -15.12 1.51 -20.75
N ASN A 324 -15.88 2.17 -21.62
CA ASN A 324 -17.34 2.16 -21.61
C ASN A 324 -17.93 0.77 -21.89
N ASP A 325 -17.25 -0.07 -22.69
CA ASP A 325 -17.71 -1.45 -22.95
C ASP A 325 -17.65 -2.35 -21.71
N SER A 326 -16.91 -1.92 -20.67
CA SER A 326 -16.79 -2.67 -19.41
C SER A 326 -18.09 -2.79 -18.62
N TYR A 327 -19.15 -2.09 -19.00
CA TYR A 327 -20.49 -2.30 -18.39
C TYR A 327 -21.01 -3.73 -18.60
N LYS A 328 -20.46 -4.49 -19.57
CA LYS A 328 -20.76 -5.91 -19.83
C LYS A 328 -19.89 -6.88 -19.03
N ALA A 329 -18.91 -6.38 -18.27
CA ALA A 329 -18.00 -7.23 -17.51
C ALA A 329 -18.70 -7.88 -16.32
N ASN A 330 -18.14 -9.00 -15.87
CA ASN A 330 -18.64 -9.70 -14.69
C ASN A 330 -17.78 -9.34 -13.46
N ILE A 331 -18.42 -9.20 -12.30
CA ILE A 331 -17.73 -9.06 -11.02
C ILE A 331 -17.47 -10.45 -10.45
N ASP A 332 -16.22 -10.88 -10.50
CA ASP A 332 -15.79 -12.17 -9.96
C ASP A 332 -15.65 -12.14 -8.44
N LYS A 333 -15.07 -11.04 -7.93
CA LYS A 333 -14.77 -10.91 -6.51
C LYS A 333 -14.67 -9.45 -6.09
N ILE A 334 -15.17 -9.17 -4.90
CA ILE A 334 -14.94 -7.92 -4.18
C ILE A 334 -13.90 -8.20 -3.10
N ASN A 335 -12.76 -7.53 -3.17
CA ASN A 335 -11.70 -7.65 -2.17
C ASN A 335 -11.75 -6.45 -1.23
N VAL A 336 -11.62 -6.73 0.07
CA VAL A 336 -11.46 -5.70 1.10
C VAL A 336 -10.12 -5.93 1.79
N GLY A 337 -9.23 -4.96 1.70
CA GLY A 337 -7.90 -5.02 2.30
C GLY A 337 -7.68 -3.93 3.35
N TRP A 338 -6.91 -4.24 4.37
CA TRP A 338 -6.57 -3.32 5.45
C TRP A 338 -5.12 -2.85 5.28
N ARG A 339 -4.94 -1.70 4.66
CA ARG A 339 -3.64 -1.06 4.55
C ARG A 339 -3.18 -0.63 5.95
N PRO A 340 -2.00 -1.06 6.42
CA PRO A 340 -1.48 -0.61 7.69
C PRO A 340 -1.11 0.87 7.60
N THR A 341 -1.93 1.75 8.15
CA THR A 341 -1.75 3.19 8.06
C THR A 341 -1.41 3.75 9.43
N SER A 342 -0.18 4.22 9.60
CA SER A 342 0.28 4.87 10.83
C SER A 342 -0.32 6.26 10.99
N ALA A 343 -0.40 6.75 12.21
CA ALA A 343 -0.96 8.07 12.55
C ALA A 343 -0.29 9.24 11.82
N ASP A 344 0.96 9.06 11.39
CA ASP A 344 1.73 10.01 10.59
C ASP A 344 1.86 9.62 9.12
N THR A 345 1.27 8.48 8.70
CA THR A 345 1.29 7.94 7.33
C THR A 345 2.66 7.42 6.83
N TYR A 346 3.63 7.25 7.72
CA TYR A 346 4.97 6.73 7.39
C TYR A 346 5.18 5.30 7.93
N PRO A 347 6.05 4.51 7.28
CA PRO A 347 6.31 3.14 7.70
C PRO A 347 6.97 3.05 9.08
N LEU A 348 6.82 1.91 9.74
CA LEU A 348 7.49 1.53 10.96
C LEU A 348 8.35 0.31 10.67
N ILE A 349 9.68 0.45 10.68
CA ILE A 349 10.62 -0.60 10.30
C ILE A 349 11.81 -0.58 11.26
N GLY A 350 12.00 -1.62 12.08
CA GLY A 350 13.17 -1.69 12.93
C GLY A 350 12.99 -2.40 14.25
N LYS A 351 14.02 -2.28 15.08
CA LYS A 351 14.04 -2.76 16.46
C LYS A 351 13.17 -1.88 17.34
N THR A 352 12.73 -2.46 18.46
CA THR A 352 12.07 -1.75 19.55
C THR A 352 12.98 -1.73 20.79
N THR A 353 12.56 -1.06 21.84
CA THR A 353 13.20 -1.12 23.16
C THR A 353 13.13 -2.53 23.77
N LEU A 354 12.18 -3.36 23.34
CA LEU A 354 12.18 -4.80 23.67
C LEU A 354 13.26 -5.51 22.85
N LEU A 355 14.23 -6.11 23.54
CA LEU A 355 15.47 -6.63 22.98
C LEU A 355 15.31 -7.63 21.83
N ASN A 356 14.19 -8.31 21.77
CA ASN A 356 13.92 -9.38 20.80
C ASN A 356 12.69 -9.12 19.91
N LEU A 357 12.08 -7.93 19.96
CA LEU A 357 10.95 -7.56 19.11
C LEU A 357 11.39 -6.61 18.00
N ILE A 358 11.05 -6.98 16.76
CA ILE A 358 11.24 -6.17 15.57
C ILE A 358 9.86 -5.91 14.95
N ILE A 359 9.57 -4.68 14.55
CA ILE A 359 8.30 -4.30 13.94
C ILE A 359 8.51 -3.91 12.48
N ALA A 360 7.62 -4.37 11.59
CA ALA A 360 7.54 -3.93 10.22
C ALA A 360 6.07 -3.76 9.80
N SER A 361 5.61 -2.51 9.77
CA SER A 361 4.24 -2.14 9.45
C SER A 361 4.14 -0.67 8.98
N GLY A 362 2.94 -0.09 8.96
CA GLY A 362 2.75 1.32 8.63
C GLY A 362 3.00 1.69 7.17
N THR A 363 3.14 0.72 6.30
CA THR A 363 3.52 0.91 4.88
C THR A 363 2.39 1.46 4.01
N LYS A 364 1.20 1.65 4.55
CA LYS A 364 0.04 2.20 3.84
C LYS A 364 -0.22 1.45 2.52
N ARG A 365 -0.05 2.11 1.38
CA ARG A 365 -0.26 1.54 0.04
C ARG A 365 0.96 0.79 -0.52
N ASP A 366 2.14 1.07 0.02
CA ASP A 366 3.42 0.70 -0.59
C ASP A 366 3.97 -0.67 -0.12
N GLY A 367 3.28 -1.34 0.81
CA GLY A 367 3.80 -2.54 1.48
C GLY A 367 4.17 -3.69 0.55
N PHE A 368 3.42 -3.87 -0.54
CA PHE A 368 3.77 -4.87 -1.55
C PHE A 368 4.98 -4.42 -2.38
N HIS A 369 4.93 -3.19 -2.89
CA HIS A 369 6.00 -2.61 -3.70
C HIS A 369 7.33 -2.58 -2.95
N LEU A 370 7.32 -2.14 -1.69
CA LEU A 370 8.52 -2.02 -0.86
C LEU A 370 9.04 -3.38 -0.32
N ALA A 371 8.34 -4.49 -0.51
CA ALA A 371 8.67 -5.76 0.13
C ALA A 371 10.11 -6.26 -0.12
N PRO A 372 10.70 -6.17 -1.33
CA PRO A 372 12.09 -6.55 -1.55
C PRO A 372 13.07 -5.70 -0.76
N LEU A 373 12.84 -4.40 -0.65
CA LEU A 373 13.70 -3.48 0.11
C LEU A 373 13.54 -3.68 1.63
N ILE A 374 12.28 -3.69 2.11
CA ILE A 374 12.01 -3.89 3.54
C ILE A 374 12.59 -5.23 4.02
N SER A 375 12.47 -6.29 3.24
CA SER A 375 13.04 -7.58 3.61
C SER A 375 14.57 -7.55 3.70
N LYS A 376 15.25 -6.79 2.82
CA LYS A 376 16.70 -6.55 2.88
C LYS A 376 17.09 -5.79 4.16
N ILE A 377 16.38 -4.68 4.46
CA ILE A 377 16.61 -3.88 5.66
C ILE A 377 16.40 -4.72 6.93
N LEU A 378 15.29 -5.46 7.01
CA LEU A 378 14.98 -6.28 8.18
C LEU A 378 16.03 -7.39 8.41
N VAL A 379 16.49 -8.05 7.36
CA VAL A 379 17.56 -9.06 7.49
C VAL A 379 18.85 -8.44 8.00
N SER A 380 19.25 -7.26 7.50
CA SER A 380 20.42 -6.54 8.03
C SER A 380 20.24 -6.15 9.51
N ILE A 381 19.04 -5.70 9.92
CA ILE A 381 18.70 -5.41 11.31
C ILE A 381 18.80 -6.67 12.19
N ILE A 382 18.26 -7.80 11.72
CA ILE A 382 18.30 -9.09 12.41
C ILE A 382 19.74 -9.57 12.63
N LYS A 383 20.60 -9.36 11.65
CA LYS A 383 22.02 -9.72 11.68
C LYS A 383 22.90 -8.71 12.40
N ASN A 384 22.35 -7.59 12.87
CA ASN A 384 23.08 -6.44 13.43
C ASN A 384 24.08 -5.82 12.44
N GLU A 385 23.81 -5.90 11.15
CA GLU A 385 24.56 -5.22 10.11
C GLU A 385 24.19 -3.73 10.05
N LYS A 386 25.11 -2.92 9.54
CA LYS A 386 24.85 -1.49 9.33
C LYS A 386 23.82 -1.29 8.23
N ILE A 387 22.82 -0.47 8.47
CA ILE A 387 21.86 0.01 7.49
C ILE A 387 22.08 1.50 7.21
N ASP A 388 21.54 2.01 6.12
CA ASP A 388 21.59 3.43 5.82
C ASP A 388 20.84 4.22 6.91
N ARG A 389 21.46 5.31 7.39
CA ARG A 389 20.88 6.16 8.44
C ARG A 389 19.58 6.84 8.03
N CYS A 390 19.33 7.01 6.76
CA CYS A 390 18.05 7.58 6.29
C CYS A 390 16.84 6.73 6.71
N TYR A 391 17.02 5.43 6.98
CA TYR A 391 15.94 4.58 7.48
C TYR A 391 15.65 4.78 8.98
N ASP A 392 16.50 5.46 9.74
CA ASP A 392 16.27 5.78 11.15
C ASP A 392 15.03 6.68 11.34
N TYR A 393 14.63 7.46 10.32
CA TYR A 393 13.38 8.20 10.34
C TYR A 393 12.17 7.28 10.52
N PHE A 394 12.25 6.03 10.07
CA PHE A 394 11.14 5.06 10.07
C PHE A 394 11.24 4.01 11.19
N ARG A 395 12.11 4.23 12.18
CA ARG A 395 12.15 3.37 13.36
C ARG A 395 10.79 3.29 14.04
N PRO A 396 10.41 2.12 14.63
CA PRO A 396 9.09 1.96 15.24
C PRO A 396 8.81 2.95 16.36
N GLU A 397 9.71 3.10 17.29
CA GLU A 397 9.57 4.01 18.43
C GLU A 397 10.12 5.38 18.07
N ARG A 398 9.22 6.28 17.76
CA ARG A 398 9.52 7.66 17.36
C ARG A 398 8.31 8.58 17.61
N GLU A 399 8.57 9.85 17.67
CA GLU A 399 7.52 10.86 17.57
C GLU A 399 6.86 10.86 16.18
N LEU A 400 5.66 11.41 16.08
CA LEU A 400 4.96 11.53 14.81
C LEU A 400 5.76 12.42 13.83
N ILE A 401 5.97 11.92 12.64
CA ILE A 401 6.61 12.69 11.56
C ILE A 401 5.61 13.75 11.07
N LYS A 402 6.03 15.02 11.14
CA LYS A 402 5.25 16.19 10.73
C LYS A 402 5.96 16.85 9.56
N THR A 403 5.41 16.74 8.35
CA THR A 403 6.07 17.20 7.11
C THR A 403 5.37 18.38 6.44
N LEU A 404 4.19 18.75 6.92
CA LEU A 404 3.41 19.85 6.38
C LEU A 404 3.26 20.96 7.43
N SER A 405 3.30 22.22 6.99
CA SER A 405 2.80 23.33 7.77
C SER A 405 1.28 23.23 7.92
N ARG A 406 0.72 23.92 8.90
CA ARG A 406 -0.73 24.02 9.10
C ARG A 406 -1.45 24.45 7.80
N ASN A 407 -0.98 25.52 7.18
CA ASN A 407 -1.62 26.06 5.98
C ASN A 407 -1.54 25.11 4.79
N ASP A 408 -0.39 24.48 4.58
CA ASP A 408 -0.23 23.51 3.48
C ASP A 408 -1.13 22.28 3.70
N ALA A 409 -1.23 21.77 4.93
CA ALA A 409 -2.09 20.66 5.27
C ALA A 409 -3.58 20.98 5.07
N ILE A 410 -4.02 22.17 5.48
CA ILE A 410 -5.41 22.62 5.30
C ILE A 410 -5.73 22.73 3.82
N ASN A 411 -4.90 23.44 3.03
CA ASN A 411 -5.13 23.63 1.60
C ASN A 411 -5.11 22.29 0.85
N LYS A 412 -4.14 21.42 1.15
CA LYS A 412 -4.08 20.07 0.59
C LYS A 412 -5.33 19.29 0.94
N SER A 413 -5.79 19.35 2.17
CA SER A 413 -6.95 18.59 2.64
C SER A 413 -8.26 19.06 2.00
N VAL A 414 -8.43 20.37 1.77
CA VAL A 414 -9.58 20.90 1.02
C VAL A 414 -9.62 20.29 -0.39
N SER A 415 -8.50 20.36 -1.12
CA SER A 415 -8.41 19.80 -2.48
C SER A 415 -8.71 18.31 -2.50
N HIS A 416 -8.17 17.54 -1.54
CA HIS A 416 -8.38 16.10 -1.47
C HIS A 416 -9.81 15.70 -1.09
N LEU A 417 -10.46 16.46 -0.20
CA LEU A 417 -11.86 16.21 0.19
C LEU A 417 -12.81 16.48 -0.98
N LEU A 418 -12.61 17.59 -1.70
CA LEU A 418 -13.39 17.91 -2.90
C LEU A 418 -13.16 16.87 -4.00
N SER A 419 -11.90 16.50 -4.26
CA SER A 419 -11.55 15.47 -5.24
C SER A 419 -12.19 14.11 -4.92
N ALA A 420 -12.23 13.72 -3.64
CA ALA A 420 -12.91 12.52 -3.20
C ALA A 420 -14.42 12.60 -3.45
N ALA A 421 -15.04 13.75 -3.20
CA ALA A 421 -16.45 13.96 -3.49
C ALA A 421 -16.75 13.81 -5.00
N TYR A 422 -15.92 14.41 -5.86
CA TYR A 422 -16.06 14.29 -7.32
C TYR A 422 -15.90 12.86 -7.81
N GLN A 423 -14.93 12.11 -7.28
CA GLN A 423 -14.77 10.70 -7.64
C GLN A 423 -15.98 9.85 -7.21
N HIS A 424 -16.78 10.32 -6.24
CA HIS A 424 -18.02 9.71 -5.79
C HIS A 424 -19.27 10.35 -6.40
N ASP A 425 -19.16 10.91 -7.61
CA ASP A 425 -20.23 11.50 -8.42
C ASP A 425 -20.88 12.75 -7.80
N PHE A 426 -20.28 13.36 -6.77
CA PHE A 426 -20.73 14.64 -6.24
C PHE A 426 -20.13 15.78 -7.07
N ASN A 427 -20.86 16.25 -8.05
CA ASN A 427 -20.41 17.37 -8.88
C ASN A 427 -21.45 18.53 -8.86
N PRO A 428 -21.28 19.52 -7.95
CA PRO A 428 -22.14 20.69 -7.96
C PRO A 428 -21.89 21.51 -9.24
N GLY A 429 -22.88 21.56 -10.13
CA GLY A 429 -22.74 22.21 -11.44
C GLY A 429 -22.48 23.71 -11.41
N LEU A 430 -22.67 24.40 -10.25
CA LEU A 430 -22.46 25.82 -10.11
C LEU A 430 -21.16 26.15 -9.38
N ILE A 431 -20.33 26.99 -9.97
CA ILE A 431 -19.05 27.46 -9.40
C ILE A 431 -19.23 28.14 -8.03
N THR A 432 -20.35 28.82 -7.82
CA THR A 432 -20.68 29.46 -6.53
C THR A 432 -20.86 28.44 -5.41
N ILE A 433 -21.42 27.25 -5.70
CA ILE A 433 -21.54 26.16 -4.72
C ILE A 433 -20.17 25.56 -4.42
N LYS A 434 -19.35 25.31 -5.44
CA LYS A 434 -17.96 24.86 -5.26
C LYS A 434 -17.18 25.79 -4.34
N ASN A 435 -17.24 27.10 -4.58
CA ASN A 435 -16.54 28.11 -3.78
C ASN A 435 -17.04 28.14 -2.33
N LYS A 436 -18.35 28.05 -2.09
CA LYS A 436 -18.91 27.98 -0.75
C LYS A 436 -18.44 26.72 0.02
N LEU A 437 -18.45 25.56 -0.65
CA LEU A 437 -17.95 24.32 -0.06
C LEU A 437 -16.46 24.41 0.27
N HIS A 438 -15.66 24.96 -0.63
CA HIS A 438 -14.24 25.19 -0.38
C HIS A 438 -14.02 26.01 0.90
N ILE A 439 -14.71 27.15 1.05
CA ILE A 439 -14.61 28.02 2.21
C ILE A 439 -15.04 27.26 3.48
N GLN A 440 -16.19 26.58 3.44
CA GLN A 440 -16.74 25.87 4.60
C GLN A 440 -15.82 24.72 5.06
N ILE A 441 -15.28 23.94 4.12
CA ILE A 441 -14.34 22.85 4.44
C ILE A 441 -13.06 23.44 5.04
N LYS A 442 -12.55 24.54 4.48
CA LYS A 442 -11.36 25.21 5.00
C LYS A 442 -11.54 25.66 6.44
N GLU A 443 -12.62 26.39 6.73
CA GLU A 443 -12.95 26.84 8.08
C GLU A 443 -13.12 25.68 9.08
N ASP A 444 -13.73 24.58 8.65
CA ASP A 444 -13.88 23.39 9.49
C ASP A 444 -12.52 22.76 9.83
N LEU A 445 -11.61 22.72 8.86
CA LEU A 445 -10.25 22.24 9.08
C LEU A 445 -9.41 23.16 9.94
N GLU A 446 -9.57 24.49 9.80
CA GLU A 446 -8.93 25.49 10.68
C GLU A 446 -9.36 25.28 12.13
N ARG A 447 -10.67 25.16 12.39
CA ARG A 447 -11.21 24.85 13.72
C ARG A 447 -10.70 23.51 14.26
N LEU A 448 -10.56 22.50 13.41
CA LEU A 448 -10.01 21.21 13.84
C LEU A 448 -8.55 21.35 14.27
N HIS A 449 -7.71 22.07 13.50
CA HIS A 449 -6.32 22.31 13.87
C HIS A 449 -6.20 23.08 15.18
N ASP A 450 -7.05 24.09 15.41
CA ASP A 450 -7.11 24.82 16.68
C ASP A 450 -7.48 23.90 17.85
N LYS A 451 -8.52 23.08 17.67
CA LYS A 451 -8.98 22.11 18.68
C LYS A 451 -7.90 21.14 19.13
N VAL A 452 -7.04 20.70 18.21
CA VAL A 452 -5.97 19.72 18.50
C VAL A 452 -4.61 20.38 18.81
N GLY A 453 -4.53 21.72 18.86
CA GLY A 453 -3.28 22.43 19.11
C GLY A 453 -2.26 22.34 17.99
N ALA A 454 -2.70 22.09 16.76
CA ALA A 454 -1.83 22.02 15.58
C ALA A 454 -1.61 23.42 15.00
N PHE A 455 -0.84 24.26 15.72
CA PHE A 455 -0.60 25.65 15.33
C PHE A 455 0.53 25.81 14.31
N ASP A 456 1.59 25.02 14.45
CA ASP A 456 2.83 25.06 13.66
C ASP A 456 3.03 23.86 12.75
N TRP A 457 2.14 22.87 12.82
CA TRP A 457 2.16 21.66 12.00
C TRP A 457 0.77 21.36 11.43
N GLY A 458 0.72 20.51 10.42
CA GLY A 458 -0.50 20.14 9.73
C GLY A 458 -0.91 18.69 9.94
N ILE A 459 -2.21 18.46 10.13
CA ILE A 459 -2.81 17.13 10.21
C ILE A 459 -2.71 16.46 8.83
N PRO A 460 -2.16 15.23 8.73
CA PRO A 460 -2.20 14.50 7.47
C PRO A 460 -3.65 14.30 7.00
N THR A 461 -3.91 14.60 5.73
CA THR A 461 -5.27 14.60 5.17
C THR A 461 -6.05 13.31 5.48
N GLU A 462 -5.40 12.16 5.42
CA GLU A 462 -6.03 10.87 5.69
C GLU A 462 -6.37 10.64 7.17
N MET A 463 -5.77 11.41 8.08
CA MET A 463 -5.97 11.28 9.52
C MET A 463 -6.97 12.28 10.09
N ILE A 464 -7.57 13.14 9.26
CA ILE A 464 -8.51 14.18 9.69
C ILE A 464 -9.59 13.62 10.64
N ASP A 465 -10.25 12.54 10.27
CA ASP A 465 -11.30 11.95 11.11
C ASP A 465 -10.73 11.28 12.37
N MET A 466 -9.50 10.77 12.31
CA MET A 466 -8.86 10.18 13.49
C MET A 466 -8.56 11.24 14.56
N TYR A 467 -8.18 12.44 14.14
CA TYR A 467 -8.04 13.60 15.04
C TYR A 467 -9.40 14.17 15.46
N ARG A 468 -10.34 14.33 14.52
CA ARG A 468 -11.69 14.88 14.79
C ARG A 468 -12.42 14.11 15.89
N TYR A 469 -12.30 12.77 15.87
CA TYR A 469 -12.96 11.88 16.83
C TYR A 469 -12.04 11.40 17.96
N ASN A 470 -10.91 12.08 18.21
CA ASN A 470 -9.97 11.82 19.32
C ASN A 470 -9.39 10.38 19.34
N HIS A 471 -9.18 9.79 18.19
CA HIS A 471 -8.54 8.47 18.07
C HIS A 471 -7.00 8.57 18.07
N ILE A 472 -6.46 9.73 17.83
CA ILE A 472 -5.03 10.06 17.98
C ILE A 472 -4.93 11.07 19.12
N LYS A 473 -4.12 10.73 20.13
CA LYS A 473 -3.69 11.65 21.18
C LYS A 473 -2.41 12.35 20.73
N TYR A 474 -2.29 13.63 20.96
CA TYR A 474 -1.19 14.51 20.56
C TYR A 474 -0.48 15.11 21.78
#